data_362cccf3931f302ffd743ce8f8a0b21d
#
_entry.id   362cccf3931f302ffd743ce8f8a0b21d
#
_cell.length_a   1.000
_cell.length_b   1.000
_cell.length_c   1.000
_cell.angle_alpha   90.00
_cell.angle_beta   90.00
_cell.angle_gamma   90.00
#
_symmetry.space_group_name_H-M   'P 1'
#
loop_
_entity.id
_entity.type
_entity.pdbx_description
1 polymer ?
#
loop_
_entity_poly.entity_id
_entity_poly.type
_entity_poly.pdbx_seq_one_letter_code
_entity_poly.pdbx_strand_id
1 'polypeptide(L)'
;SVQYAADRLHLSPNYFGDLIKKETGKSAQESIQLFVIEKAKERLYDENKTVSEVAYELGFKYPHHLSRLFKKVVGMTPNEYRM
;
A
#
# COMPACT_ATOMS: atom_id res chain seq x y z
N SER A 1 0.90 -1.73 1.75
CA SER A 1 0.35 -2.66 0.79
C SER A 1 -0.25 -3.84 1.50
N VAL A 2 -0.58 -4.77 0.70
CA VAL A 2 -0.90 -6.09 1.21
C VAL A 2 0.17 -6.54 2.19
N GLN A 3 1.42 -6.22 1.90
CA GLN A 3 2.52 -6.60 2.78
C GLN A 3 2.46 -5.92 4.14
N TYR A 4 2.05 -4.66 4.18
CA TYR A 4 1.91 -4.00 5.47
C TYR A 4 0.88 -4.72 6.34
N ALA A 5 -0.29 -5.03 5.78
CA ALA A 5 -1.33 -5.73 6.51
C ALA A 5 -0.86 -7.14 6.89
N ALA A 6 -0.18 -7.82 5.96
CA ALA A 6 0.32 -9.16 6.19
C ALA A 6 1.39 -9.18 7.29
N ASP A 7 2.30 -8.21 7.28
CA ASP A 7 3.34 -8.11 8.30
C ASP A 7 2.75 -7.89 9.68
N ARG A 8 1.73 -7.03 9.76
CA ARG A 8 1.03 -6.78 11.01
C ARG A 8 0.37 -8.05 11.53
N LEU A 9 -0.05 -8.91 10.64
CA LEU A 9 -0.69 -10.19 10.96
C LEU A 9 0.29 -11.34 10.91
N HIS A 10 1.57 -11.04 10.65
CA HIS A 10 2.62 -12.05 10.52
C HIS A 10 2.34 -13.04 9.39
N LEU A 11 1.75 -12.54 8.31
CA LEU A 11 1.45 -13.32 7.12
C LEU A 11 2.25 -12.77 5.94
N SER A 12 2.51 -13.63 4.96
CA SER A 12 3.13 -13.16 3.73
C SER A 12 2.11 -12.35 2.93
N PRO A 13 2.56 -11.40 2.10
CA PRO A 13 1.63 -10.62 1.27
C PRO A 13 0.78 -11.49 0.37
N ASN A 14 1.37 -12.53 -0.21
CA ASN A 14 0.63 -13.43 -1.09
C ASN A 14 -0.42 -14.21 -0.33
N TYR A 15 -0.04 -14.68 0.86
CA TYR A 15 -0.99 -15.41 1.69
C TYR A 15 -2.20 -14.55 2.02
N PHE A 16 -1.96 -13.31 2.41
CA PHE A 16 -3.05 -12.40 2.76
C PHE A 16 -3.95 -12.12 1.56
N GLY A 17 -3.34 -11.88 0.41
CA GLY A 17 -4.10 -11.65 -0.81
C GLY A 17 -4.93 -12.85 -1.21
N ASP A 18 -4.33 -14.05 -1.12
CA ASP A 18 -5.03 -15.28 -1.47
C ASP A 18 -6.20 -15.55 -0.53
N LEU A 19 -6.01 -15.29 0.76
CA LEU A 19 -7.06 -15.51 1.74
C LEU A 19 -8.27 -14.62 1.44
N ILE A 20 -8.04 -13.35 1.20
CA ILE A 20 -9.11 -12.42 0.89
C ILE A 20 -9.77 -12.79 -0.44
N LYS A 21 -8.97 -13.19 -1.41
CA LYS A 21 -9.49 -13.56 -2.71
C LYS A 21 -10.45 -14.74 -2.62
N LYS A 22 -10.14 -15.71 -1.76
CA LYS A 22 -11.05 -16.84 -1.54
C LYS A 22 -12.38 -16.42 -0.97
N GLU A 23 -12.37 -15.40 -0.10
CA GLU A 23 -13.59 -14.98 0.56
C GLU A 23 -14.41 -14.00 -0.26
N THR A 24 -13.75 -13.09 -0.98
CA THR A 24 -14.43 -12.01 -1.67
C THR A 24 -14.43 -12.15 -3.17
N GLY A 25 -13.64 -13.06 -3.71
CA GLY A 25 -13.55 -13.29 -5.15
C GLY A 25 -12.57 -12.37 -5.83
N LYS A 26 -12.93 -11.90 -6.99
CA LYS A 26 -12.00 -11.25 -7.90
C LYS A 26 -11.47 -9.89 -7.46
N SER A 27 -12.22 -9.13 -6.73
CA SER A 27 -11.87 -7.75 -6.40
C SER A 27 -11.00 -7.61 -5.18
N ALA A 28 -10.61 -8.71 -4.57
CA ALA A 28 -9.88 -8.67 -3.31
C ALA A 28 -8.56 -7.93 -3.43
N GLN A 29 -7.80 -8.20 -4.47
CA GLN A 29 -6.51 -7.56 -4.65
C GLN A 29 -6.66 -6.06 -4.85
N GLU A 30 -7.66 -5.65 -5.62
CA GLU A 30 -7.92 -4.24 -5.83
C GLU A 30 -8.35 -3.56 -4.53
N SER A 31 -9.19 -4.22 -3.76
CA SER A 31 -9.62 -3.69 -2.47
C SER A 31 -8.45 -3.49 -1.53
N ILE A 32 -7.53 -4.45 -1.51
CA ILE A 32 -6.34 -4.37 -0.68
C ILE A 32 -5.46 -3.20 -1.13
N GLN A 33 -5.28 -3.07 -2.45
CA GLN A 33 -4.48 -1.98 -2.99
C GLN A 33 -5.07 -0.63 -2.64
N LEU A 34 -6.39 -0.49 -2.72
CA LEU A 34 -7.07 0.74 -2.35
C LEU A 34 -6.90 1.05 -0.86
N PHE A 35 -7.01 0.04 -0.02
CA PHE A 35 -6.80 0.19 1.41
C PHE A 35 -5.40 0.71 1.69
N VAL A 36 -4.40 0.11 1.06
CA VAL A 36 -3.01 0.50 1.24
C VAL A 36 -2.78 1.94 0.79
N ILE A 37 -3.34 2.30 -0.34
CA ILE A 37 -3.19 3.66 -0.86
C ILE A 37 -3.85 4.67 0.05
N GLU A 38 -5.00 4.34 0.63
CA GLU A 38 -5.63 5.22 1.61
C GLU A 38 -4.75 5.42 2.84
N LYS A 39 -4.12 4.35 3.30
CA LYS A 39 -3.17 4.45 4.42
C LYS A 39 -1.96 5.28 4.03
N ALA A 40 -1.47 5.14 2.80
CA ALA A 40 -0.36 5.95 2.32
C ALA A 40 -0.72 7.43 2.32
N LYS A 41 -1.93 7.76 1.85
CA LYS A 41 -2.39 9.15 1.84
C LYS A 41 -2.40 9.73 3.25
N GLU A 42 -2.92 8.98 4.22
CA GLU A 42 -2.95 9.44 5.60
C GLU A 42 -1.55 9.73 6.12
N ARG A 43 -0.60 8.84 5.86
CA ARG A 43 0.77 9.01 6.36
C ARG A 43 1.53 10.12 5.64
N LEU A 44 1.17 10.38 4.40
CA LEU A 44 1.81 11.44 3.63
C LEU A 44 1.44 12.84 4.13
N TYR A 45 0.43 12.97 4.96
CA TYR A 45 0.12 14.24 5.61
C TYR A 45 1.21 14.66 6.60
N ASP A 46 1.96 13.72 7.12
CA ASP A 46 3.06 14.03 8.02
C ASP A 46 4.26 14.48 7.18
N GLU A 47 4.49 15.77 7.13
CA GLU A 47 5.56 16.35 6.32
C GLU A 47 6.95 15.95 6.78
N ASN A 48 7.07 15.44 8.00
CA ASN A 48 8.34 15.00 8.53
C ASN A 48 8.73 13.61 8.02
N LYS A 49 7.80 12.91 7.38
CA LYS A 49 8.08 11.59 6.83
C LYS A 49 8.37 11.69 5.35
N THR A 50 9.41 10.99 4.91
CA THR A 50 9.69 10.88 3.49
C THR A 50 8.77 9.85 2.86
N VAL A 51 8.64 9.90 1.54
CA VAL A 51 7.87 8.88 0.83
C VAL A 51 8.45 7.49 1.08
N SER A 52 9.78 7.40 1.14
CA SER A 52 10.44 6.13 1.45
C SER A 52 10.07 5.61 2.82
N GLU A 53 10.04 6.48 3.82
CA GLU A 53 9.63 6.08 5.17
C GLU A 53 8.20 5.56 5.18
N VAL A 54 7.30 6.25 4.48
CA VAL A 54 5.91 5.82 4.38
C VAL A 54 5.84 4.44 3.73
N ALA A 55 6.61 4.23 2.66
CA ALA A 55 6.62 2.94 1.98
C ALA A 55 7.09 1.82 2.91
N TYR A 56 8.15 2.05 3.66
CA TYR A 56 8.65 1.04 4.59
C TYR A 56 7.66 0.78 5.71
N GLU A 57 7.01 1.81 6.22
CA GLU A 57 6.00 1.64 7.27
C GLU A 57 4.83 0.78 6.80
N LEU A 58 4.51 0.89 5.51
CA LEU A 58 3.42 0.12 4.92
C LEU A 58 3.86 -1.28 4.49
N GLY A 59 5.12 -1.63 4.71
CA GLY A 59 5.60 -2.97 4.43
C GLY A 59 6.19 -3.17 3.04
N PHE A 60 6.39 -2.11 2.28
CA PHE A 60 7.05 -2.24 0.98
C PHE A 60 8.53 -2.49 1.19
N LYS A 61 9.05 -3.46 0.49
CA LYS A 61 10.48 -3.74 0.54
C LYS A 61 11.26 -2.67 -0.21
N TYR A 62 10.68 -2.17 -1.30
CA TYR A 62 11.29 -1.14 -2.14
C TYR A 62 10.32 0.02 -2.29
N PRO A 63 10.75 1.24 -1.94
CA PRO A 63 9.85 2.41 -2.00
C PRO A 63 9.24 2.67 -3.38
N HIS A 64 9.96 2.32 -4.45
CA HIS A 64 9.41 2.57 -5.79
C HIS A 64 8.17 1.73 -6.09
N HIS A 65 8.00 0.62 -5.38
CA HIS A 65 6.78 -0.18 -5.54
C HIS A 65 5.57 0.59 -5.03
N LEU A 66 5.72 1.33 -3.95
CA LEU A 66 4.64 2.19 -3.48
C LEU A 66 4.34 3.27 -4.52
N SER A 67 5.38 3.91 -5.04
CA SER A 67 5.19 4.97 -6.02
C SER A 67 4.46 4.49 -7.26
N ARG A 68 4.80 3.31 -7.74
CA ARG A 68 4.12 2.74 -8.90
C ARG A 68 2.65 2.45 -8.61
N LEU A 69 2.38 1.83 -7.48
CA LEU A 69 1.02 1.51 -7.10
C LEU A 69 0.21 2.78 -6.89
N PHE A 70 0.80 3.74 -6.20
CA PHE A 70 0.15 5.01 -5.93
C PHE A 70 -0.22 5.71 -7.24
N LYS A 71 0.70 5.76 -8.18
CA LYS A 71 0.43 6.38 -9.48
C LYS A 71 -0.65 5.64 -10.24
N LYS A 72 -0.66 4.32 -10.17
CA LYS A 72 -1.68 3.50 -10.82
C LYS A 72 -3.07 3.80 -10.26
N VAL A 73 -3.19 3.93 -8.97
CA VAL A 73 -4.48 4.09 -8.29
C VAL A 73 -4.93 5.55 -8.27
N VAL A 74 -4.02 6.45 -7.95
CA VAL A 74 -4.34 7.87 -7.72
C VAL A 74 -4.16 8.70 -8.99
N GLY A 75 -3.29 8.29 -9.89
CA GLY A 75 -3.00 9.03 -11.11
C GLY A 75 -1.81 9.95 -11.00
N MET A 76 -1.19 10.01 -9.83
CA MET A 76 0.01 10.81 -9.62
C MET A 76 0.92 10.12 -8.62
N THR A 77 2.18 10.51 -8.60
CA THR A 77 3.13 9.93 -7.65
C THR A 77 2.88 10.47 -6.25
N PRO A 78 3.38 9.78 -5.21
CA PRO A 78 3.24 10.29 -3.84
C PRO A 78 3.84 11.69 -3.68
N ASN A 79 4.96 11.96 -4.33
CA ASN A 79 5.57 13.29 -4.26
C ASN A 79 4.67 14.35 -4.88
N GLU A 80 4.08 14.04 -6.02
CA GLU A 80 3.14 14.94 -6.67
C GLU A 80 1.90 15.17 -5.81
N TYR A 81 1.42 14.11 -5.22
CA TYR A 81 0.25 14.18 -4.35
C TYR A 81 0.49 15.09 -3.14
N ARG A 82 1.70 15.04 -2.61
CA ARG A 82 2.08 15.78 -1.41
C ARG A 82 2.28 17.28 -1.66
N MET A 83 2.53 17.63 -2.89
CA MET A 83 2.73 19.04 -3.26
C MET A 83 1.40 19.85 -3.14
#